data_e94cdf10f14138460cd5cc4de4b07d58
#
_entry.id   e94cdf10f14138460cd5cc4de4b07d58
#
_cell.length_a   1.000
_cell.length_b   1.000
_cell.length_c   1.000
_cell.angle_alpha   90.00
_cell.angle_beta   90.00
_cell.angle_gamma   90.00
#
_symmetry.space_group_name_H-M   'P 1'
#
loop_
_entity.id
_entity.type
_entity.pdbx_description
1 polymer ?
#
loop_
_entity_poly.entity_id
_entity_poly.type
_entity_poly.pdbx_seq_one_letter_code
_entity_poly.pdbx_strand_id
1 'polypeptide(L)'
;LGAEAPHKGVRVLAVNPGLIETDRMVTLGEAQAMEKYGDKTRWREMLSNLPEGRAGSVEEVADVVTFLASPRASWVSGTVLTIDAGVTKRAGL
;
A
#
# COMPACT_ATOMS: atom_id res chain seq x y z
N LEU A 1 -18.36 2.22 13.36
CA LEU A 1 -18.78 0.90 12.83
C LEU A 1 -17.90 -0.23 13.38
N GLY A 2 -16.60 -0.07 13.31
CA GLY A 2 -15.66 -1.14 13.69
C GLY A 2 -15.68 -1.49 15.17
N ALA A 3 -16.06 -0.57 16.04
CA ALA A 3 -16.15 -0.81 17.48
C ALA A 3 -17.47 -1.45 17.89
N GLU A 4 -18.53 -1.23 17.15
CA GLU A 4 -19.89 -1.67 17.47
C GLU A 4 -20.32 -2.91 16.68
N ALA A 5 -19.86 -3.03 15.45
CA ALA A 5 -20.22 -4.12 14.55
C ALA A 5 -19.92 -5.52 15.11
N PRO A 6 -18.84 -5.76 15.92
CA PRO A 6 -18.56 -7.09 16.47
C PRO A 6 -19.71 -7.67 17.30
N HIS A 7 -20.51 -6.84 17.96
CA HIS A 7 -21.70 -7.31 18.68
C HIS A 7 -22.70 -8.00 17.76
N LYS A 8 -22.64 -7.73 16.46
CA LYS A 8 -23.54 -8.30 15.46
C LYS A 8 -22.83 -9.38 14.63
N GLY A 9 -21.64 -9.80 15.05
CA GLY A 9 -20.86 -10.79 14.33
C GLY A 9 -20.18 -10.24 13.08
N VAL A 10 -19.97 -8.91 13.00
CA VAL A 10 -19.39 -8.25 11.84
C VAL A 10 -18.13 -7.50 12.27
N ARG A 11 -17.04 -7.67 11.51
CA ARG A 11 -15.83 -6.88 11.69
C ARG A 11 -15.73 -5.83 10.59
N VAL A 12 -15.34 -4.61 10.93
CA VAL A 12 -15.19 -3.50 9.99
C VAL A 12 -13.78 -2.95 10.13
N LEU A 13 -13.06 -2.92 9.02
CA LEU A 13 -11.69 -2.42 8.96
C LEU A 13 -11.53 -1.57 7.71
N ALA A 14 -10.50 -0.74 7.72
CA ALA A 14 -10.06 -0.03 6.53
C ALA A 14 -8.58 -0.34 6.30
N VAL A 15 -8.16 -0.31 5.05
CA VAL A 15 -6.74 -0.39 4.69
C VAL A 15 -6.36 0.88 3.95
N ASN A 16 -5.13 1.32 4.17
CA ASN A 16 -4.58 2.50 3.53
C ASN A 16 -3.26 2.11 2.84
N PRO A 17 -3.32 1.65 1.58
CA PRO A 17 -2.11 1.30 0.85
C PRO A 17 -1.29 2.53 0.52
N GLY A 18 0.03 2.39 0.56
CA GLY A 18 0.93 3.42 0.11
C GLY A 18 1.14 3.36 -1.40
N LEU A 19 2.37 3.57 -1.83
CA LEU A 19 2.71 3.55 -3.25
C LEU A 19 2.81 2.10 -3.72
N ILE A 20 1.89 1.69 -4.58
CA ILE A 20 1.76 0.31 -5.05
C ILE A 20 1.95 0.27 -6.56
N GLU A 21 2.70 -0.71 -7.05
CA GLU A 21 3.01 -0.87 -8.47
C GLU A 21 1.80 -1.43 -9.22
N THR A 22 0.88 -0.55 -9.56
CA THR A 22 -0.23 -0.83 -10.46
C THR A 22 0.17 -0.43 -11.88
N ASP A 23 -0.58 -0.87 -12.89
CA ASP A 23 -0.32 -0.47 -14.28
C ASP A 23 -0.37 1.06 -14.43
N ARG A 24 -1.29 1.72 -13.75
CA ARG A 24 -1.38 3.18 -13.77
C ARG A 24 -0.13 3.82 -13.18
N MET A 25 0.36 3.28 -12.07
CA MET A 25 1.56 3.81 -11.42
C MET A 25 2.78 3.65 -12.31
N VAL A 26 2.92 2.52 -12.99
CA VAL A 26 4.01 2.30 -13.95
C VAL A 26 3.92 3.29 -15.10
N THR A 27 2.74 3.50 -15.69
CA THR A 27 2.53 4.44 -16.78
C THR A 27 2.91 5.86 -16.38
N LEU A 28 2.48 6.29 -15.18
CA LEU A 28 2.83 7.63 -14.67
C LEU A 28 4.32 7.75 -14.40
N GLY A 29 4.93 6.71 -13.84
CA GLY A 29 6.36 6.68 -13.57
C GLY A 29 7.19 6.76 -14.84
N GLU A 30 6.78 6.03 -15.87
CA GLU A 30 7.44 6.07 -17.17
C GLU A 30 7.36 7.44 -17.82
N ALA A 31 6.20 8.11 -17.73
CA ALA A 31 6.04 9.47 -18.25
C ALA A 31 6.95 10.46 -17.53
N GLN A 32 7.03 10.36 -16.20
CA GLN A 32 7.90 11.23 -15.40
C GLN A 32 9.37 10.96 -15.68
N ALA A 33 9.77 9.71 -15.87
CA ALA A 33 11.15 9.35 -16.19
C ALA A 33 11.55 9.84 -17.59
N MET A 34 10.64 9.78 -18.54
CA MET A 34 10.87 10.33 -19.88
C MET A 34 11.13 11.83 -19.80
N GLU A 35 10.36 12.54 -19.00
CA GLU A 35 10.53 13.99 -18.83
C GLU A 35 11.85 14.33 -18.12
N LYS A 36 12.19 13.57 -17.07
CA LYS A 36 13.35 13.87 -16.22
C LYS A 36 14.66 13.36 -16.83
N TYR A 37 14.66 12.16 -17.41
CA TYR A 37 15.87 11.50 -17.90
C TYR A 37 15.92 11.34 -19.42
N GLY A 38 14.79 11.57 -20.11
CA GLY A 38 14.68 11.23 -21.53
C GLY A 38 14.63 9.72 -21.79
N ASP A 39 14.38 8.92 -20.76
CA ASP A 39 14.36 7.45 -20.84
C ASP A 39 13.32 6.90 -19.87
N LYS A 40 12.22 6.40 -20.43
CA LYS A 40 11.11 5.86 -19.62
C LYS A 40 11.50 4.61 -18.83
N THR A 41 12.51 3.85 -19.30
CA THR A 41 12.92 2.61 -18.62
C THR A 41 13.56 2.87 -17.27
N ARG A 42 13.93 4.11 -16.98
CA ARG A 42 14.56 4.51 -15.71
C ARG A 42 13.58 4.90 -14.63
N TRP A 43 12.30 4.65 -14.81
CA TRP A 43 11.27 5.08 -13.87
C TRP A 43 11.47 4.52 -12.44
N ARG A 44 12.04 3.31 -12.30
CA ARG A 44 12.29 2.72 -10.99
C ARG A 44 13.36 3.46 -10.17
N GLU A 45 14.27 4.17 -10.84
CA GLU A 45 15.29 4.95 -10.16
C GLU A 45 14.68 6.09 -9.34
N MET A 46 13.48 6.55 -9.71
CA MET A 46 12.77 7.60 -8.98
C MET A 46 12.23 7.12 -7.64
N LEU A 47 12.23 5.82 -7.38
CA LEU A 47 11.74 5.20 -6.14
C LEU A 47 12.88 4.85 -5.18
N SER A 48 14.12 5.17 -5.51
CA SER A 48 15.29 4.73 -4.74
C SER A 48 15.32 5.27 -3.31
N ASN A 49 14.63 6.38 -3.04
CA ASN A 49 14.56 6.97 -1.69
C ASN A 49 13.46 6.36 -0.81
N LEU A 50 12.66 5.46 -1.34
CA LEU A 50 11.66 4.76 -0.53
C LEU A 50 12.36 3.75 0.40
N PRO A 51 11.73 3.38 1.53
CA PRO A 51 12.36 2.48 2.51
C PRO A 51 12.89 1.18 1.92
N GLU A 52 12.15 0.57 0.99
CA GLU A 52 12.56 -0.66 0.32
C GLU A 52 13.19 -0.39 -1.06
N GLY A 53 13.33 0.88 -1.46
CA GLY A 53 13.83 1.26 -2.77
C GLY A 53 12.90 0.90 -3.93
N ARG A 54 11.64 0.57 -3.62
CA ARG A 54 10.62 0.17 -4.60
C ARG A 54 9.22 0.49 -4.08
N ALA A 55 8.25 0.45 -4.99
CA ALA A 55 6.85 0.43 -4.61
C ALA A 55 6.44 -0.96 -4.10
N GLY A 56 5.36 -1.04 -3.34
CA GLY A 56 4.79 -2.31 -2.96
C GLY A 56 4.12 -3.00 -4.14
N SER A 57 4.04 -4.32 -4.10
CA SER A 57 3.33 -5.08 -5.12
C SER A 57 1.84 -5.18 -4.80
N VAL A 58 1.01 -5.41 -5.82
CA VAL A 58 -0.42 -5.64 -5.60
C VAL A 58 -0.65 -6.90 -4.75
N GLU A 59 0.21 -7.89 -4.87
CA GLU A 59 0.15 -9.13 -4.09
C GLU A 59 0.39 -8.86 -2.61
N GLU A 60 1.29 -7.96 -2.29
CA GLU A 60 1.57 -7.60 -0.89
C GLU A 60 0.36 -6.97 -0.22
N VAL A 61 -0.41 -6.17 -0.95
CA VAL A 61 -1.68 -5.62 -0.44
C VAL A 61 -2.74 -6.71 -0.37
N ALA A 62 -2.86 -7.54 -1.41
CA ALA A 62 -3.86 -8.59 -1.46
C ALA A 62 -3.68 -9.61 -0.33
N ASP A 63 -2.44 -9.96 0.01
CA ASP A 63 -2.14 -10.89 1.11
C ASP A 63 -2.63 -10.35 2.44
N VAL A 64 -2.41 -9.07 2.71
CA VAL A 64 -2.88 -8.42 3.94
C VAL A 64 -4.40 -8.39 4.00
N VAL A 65 -5.06 -7.97 2.91
CA VAL A 65 -6.51 -7.90 2.84
C VAL A 65 -7.13 -9.28 3.02
N THR A 66 -6.56 -10.30 2.40
CA THR A 66 -7.02 -11.69 2.52
C THR A 66 -6.91 -12.17 3.98
N PHE A 67 -5.80 -11.87 4.65
CA PHE A 67 -5.64 -12.21 6.06
C PHE A 67 -6.69 -11.51 6.93
N LEU A 68 -6.88 -10.21 6.73
CA LEU A 68 -7.83 -9.43 7.52
C LEU A 68 -9.28 -9.92 7.31
N ALA A 69 -9.60 -10.39 6.12
CA ALA A 69 -10.93 -10.93 5.80
C ALA A 69 -11.13 -12.36 6.32
N SER A 70 -10.05 -13.02 6.75
CA SER A 70 -10.11 -14.42 7.17
C SER A 70 -10.46 -14.55 8.65
N PRO A 71 -10.92 -15.75 9.11
CA PRO A 71 -11.14 -16.01 10.53
C PRO A 71 -9.90 -15.84 11.40
N ARG A 72 -8.70 -15.88 10.79
CA ARG A 72 -7.43 -15.72 11.52
C ARG A 72 -7.27 -14.31 12.08
N ALA A 73 -7.98 -13.33 11.54
CA ALA A 73 -8.00 -11.96 12.05
C ALA A 73 -9.26 -11.66 12.87
N SER A 74 -9.82 -12.67 13.54
CA SER A 74 -11.12 -12.58 14.21
C SER A 74 -11.19 -11.53 15.34
N TRP A 75 -10.05 -11.14 15.89
CA TRP A 75 -10.00 -10.14 16.97
C TRP A 75 -9.71 -8.72 16.46
N VAL A 76 -9.62 -8.53 15.14
CA VAL A 76 -9.26 -7.24 14.53
C VAL A 76 -10.51 -6.57 13.98
N SER A 77 -10.87 -5.41 14.54
CA SER A 77 -11.98 -4.58 14.06
C SER A 77 -11.76 -3.13 14.51
N GLY A 78 -12.32 -2.19 13.77
CA GLY A 78 -12.28 -0.78 14.15
C GLY A 78 -10.94 -0.09 13.90
N THR A 79 -10.07 -0.68 13.13
CA THR A 79 -8.75 -0.12 12.85
C THR A 79 -8.57 0.23 11.38
N VAL A 80 -7.63 1.12 11.12
CA VAL A 80 -7.12 1.41 9.78
C VAL A 80 -5.70 0.87 9.73
N LEU A 81 -5.43 -0.06 8.82
CA LEU A 81 -4.10 -0.62 8.66
C LEU A 81 -3.42 0.03 7.46
N THR A 82 -2.29 0.68 7.72
CA THR A 82 -1.48 1.30 6.68
C THR A 82 -0.49 0.28 6.12
N ILE A 83 -0.46 0.15 4.79
CA ILE A 83 0.36 -0.83 4.07
C ILE A 83 1.31 -0.06 3.15
N ASP A 84 2.41 0.44 3.69
CA ASP A 84 3.28 1.40 2.99
C ASP A 84 4.78 1.21 3.28
N ALA A 85 5.17 0.09 3.86
CA ALA A 85 6.54 -0.18 4.28
C ALA A 85 7.11 0.93 5.21
N GLY A 86 6.23 1.60 5.95
CA GLY A 86 6.64 2.62 6.92
C GLY A 86 6.87 4.02 6.35
N VAL A 87 6.55 4.27 5.08
CA VAL A 87 6.79 5.57 4.43
C VAL A 87 6.19 6.73 5.21
N THR A 88 4.93 6.61 5.65
CA THR A 88 4.24 7.69 6.37
C THR A 88 4.80 7.95 7.77
N LYS A 89 5.60 7.03 8.31
CA LYS A 89 6.23 7.16 9.63
C LYS A 89 7.70 7.51 9.54
N ARG A 90 8.24 7.65 8.33
CA ARG A 90 9.66 7.93 8.11
C ARG A 90 9.92 9.42 8.25
N ALA A 91 10.86 9.78 9.13
CA ALA A 91 11.27 11.16 9.30
C ALA A 91 11.97 11.68 8.04
N GLY A 92 11.67 12.93 7.66
CA GLY A 92 12.32 13.59 6.52
C GLY A 92 11.70 13.29 5.17
N LEU A 93 10.56 12.64 5.14
CA LEU A 93 9.80 12.44 3.88
C LEU A 93 8.85 13.61 3.59
#